data_07888fc54292e6ff0401943a1cbae308
#
_entry.id   07888fc54292e6ff0401943a1cbae308
#
_cell.length_a   1.000
_cell.length_b   1.000
_cell.length_c   1.000
_cell.angle_alpha   90.00
_cell.angle_beta   90.00
_cell.angle_gamma   90.00
#
_symmetry.space_group_name_H-M   'P 1'
#
loop_
_entity.id
_entity.type
_entity.pdbx_description
1 polymer ?
#
loop_
_entity_poly.entity_id
_entity_poly.type
_entity_poly.pdbx_seq_one_letter_code
_entity_poly.pdbx_strand_id
1 'polypeptide(L)'
;HSAVARWGLQFLNAAPDAKVLDCGCGGGANIKRLLKKCPEGIVKGIDYSPVSVEKSKKVNEAAIAEGRCTVLQGSVADMIFAGDWFDAVTAFETVYFWPDLPQCFREVYRVLKPGGTLLICNESNGDTDKDKKWTEIIGGMTIYSGDELKTFLENAGFCNVQIHKNKMGWLCVIGQKREE
;
A
#
# COMPACT_ATOMS: atom_id res chain seq x y z
N HIS A 1 1.30 -13.71 -5.86
CA HIS A 1 0.96 -12.35 -5.37
C HIS A 1 0.10 -11.54 -6.35
N SER A 2 0.12 -11.86 -7.66
CA SER A 2 -0.70 -11.11 -8.63
C SER A 2 -2.20 -11.31 -8.45
N ALA A 3 -2.64 -12.50 -8.02
CA ALA A 3 -4.04 -12.79 -7.78
C ALA A 3 -4.60 -12.03 -6.57
N VAL A 4 -3.83 -11.94 -5.47
CA VAL A 4 -4.23 -11.19 -4.28
C VAL A 4 -4.32 -9.69 -4.57
N ALA A 5 -3.38 -9.16 -5.36
CA ALA A 5 -3.40 -7.75 -5.75
C ALA A 5 -4.63 -7.42 -6.60
N ARG A 6 -4.95 -8.25 -7.58
CA ARG A 6 -6.16 -8.07 -8.41
C ARG A 6 -7.43 -8.14 -7.58
N TRP A 7 -7.49 -9.07 -6.63
CA TRP A 7 -8.62 -9.16 -5.71
C TRP A 7 -8.75 -7.89 -4.86
N GLY A 8 -7.64 -7.42 -4.25
CA GLY A 8 -7.65 -6.22 -3.43
C GLY A 8 -8.02 -4.96 -4.19
N LEU A 9 -7.55 -4.82 -5.44
CA LEU A 9 -7.83 -3.66 -6.27
C LEU A 9 -9.33 -3.48 -6.61
N GLN A 10 -10.14 -4.54 -6.50
CA GLN A 10 -11.59 -4.41 -6.66
C GLN A 10 -12.21 -3.47 -5.63
N PHE A 11 -11.58 -3.35 -4.46
CA PHE A 11 -12.08 -2.50 -3.38
C PHE A 11 -11.54 -1.07 -3.44
N LEU A 12 -10.63 -0.79 -4.36
CA LEU A 12 -10.10 0.56 -4.54
C LEU A 12 -10.99 1.35 -5.51
N ASN A 13 -11.67 2.34 -4.98
CA ASN A 13 -12.46 3.26 -5.78
C ASN A 13 -11.60 4.49 -6.09
N ALA A 14 -10.93 4.48 -7.23
CA ALA A 14 -10.04 5.56 -7.66
C ALA A 14 -10.51 6.15 -8.98
N ALA A 15 -10.52 7.47 -9.09
CA ALA A 15 -10.84 8.17 -10.33
C ALA A 15 -9.78 7.91 -11.40
N PRO A 16 -10.12 8.00 -12.70
CA PRO A 16 -9.15 7.79 -13.77
C PRO A 16 -7.92 8.71 -13.74
N ASP A 17 -8.05 9.89 -13.14
CA ASP A 17 -6.99 10.89 -13.00
C ASP A 17 -6.37 10.91 -11.58
N ALA A 18 -6.62 9.90 -10.78
CA ALA A 18 -6.14 9.84 -9.40
C ALA A 18 -4.62 9.86 -9.29
N LYS A 19 -4.13 10.48 -8.22
CA LYS A 19 -2.73 10.43 -7.79
C LYS A 19 -2.59 9.35 -6.74
N VAL A 20 -1.85 8.31 -7.04
CA VAL A 20 -1.72 7.11 -6.19
C VAL A 20 -0.27 6.89 -5.78
N LEU A 21 -0.07 6.52 -4.52
CA LEU A 21 1.23 6.09 -4.00
C LEU A 21 1.17 4.60 -3.66
N ASP A 22 2.09 3.82 -4.20
CA ASP A 22 2.27 2.42 -3.82
C ASP A 22 3.45 2.32 -2.84
N CYS A 23 3.14 2.03 -1.58
CA CYS A 23 4.13 1.90 -0.52
C CYS A 23 4.65 0.47 -0.47
N GLY A 24 5.99 0.31 -0.47
CA GLY A 24 6.59 -1.01 -0.58
C GLY A 24 6.35 -1.60 -1.96
N CYS A 25 6.65 -0.84 -3.00
CA CYS A 25 6.25 -1.17 -4.37
C CYS A 25 6.97 -2.40 -4.97
N GLY A 26 8.02 -2.89 -4.33
CA GLY A 26 8.75 -4.08 -4.78
C GLY A 26 9.20 -3.96 -6.22
N GLY A 27 8.93 -4.98 -7.02
CA GLY A 27 9.32 -5.04 -8.43
C GLY A 27 8.47 -4.22 -9.40
N GLY A 28 7.48 -3.49 -8.92
CA GLY A 28 6.72 -2.53 -9.72
C GLY A 28 5.51 -3.07 -10.47
N ALA A 29 5.13 -4.33 -10.26
CA ALA A 29 3.97 -4.92 -10.93
C ALA A 29 2.66 -4.25 -10.53
N ASN A 30 2.53 -3.86 -9.26
CA ASN A 30 1.32 -3.19 -8.77
C ASN A 30 1.26 -1.73 -9.23
N ILE A 31 2.41 -1.06 -9.35
CA ILE A 31 2.48 0.26 -9.99
C ILE A 31 1.89 0.17 -11.40
N LYS A 32 2.28 -0.84 -12.17
CA LYS A 32 1.77 -1.06 -13.53
C LYS A 32 0.25 -1.26 -13.54
N ARG A 33 -0.29 -2.02 -12.59
CA ARG A 33 -1.74 -2.21 -12.45
C ARG A 33 -2.47 -0.91 -12.10
N LEU A 34 -1.88 -0.11 -11.22
CA LEU A 34 -2.44 1.19 -10.83
C LEU A 34 -2.42 2.20 -11.98
N LEU A 35 -1.35 2.23 -12.77
CA LEU A 35 -1.26 3.06 -13.98
C LEU A 35 -2.34 2.71 -14.99
N LYS A 36 -2.67 1.42 -15.11
CA LYS A 36 -3.75 0.96 -15.99
C LYS A 36 -5.12 1.31 -15.44
N LYS A 37 -5.29 1.23 -14.12
CA LYS A 37 -6.55 1.58 -13.44
C LYS A 37 -6.82 3.09 -13.49
N CYS A 38 -5.76 3.90 -13.43
CA CYS A 38 -5.84 5.36 -13.47
C CYS A 38 -5.10 5.87 -14.72
N PRO A 39 -5.67 5.70 -15.93
CA PRO A 39 -4.95 5.97 -17.17
C PRO A 39 -4.59 7.43 -17.41
N GLU A 40 -5.26 8.34 -16.72
CA GLU A 40 -4.98 9.80 -16.78
C GLU A 40 -4.32 10.30 -15.49
N GLY A 41 -3.98 9.37 -14.57
CA GLY A 41 -3.42 9.68 -13.27
C GLY A 41 -1.89 9.61 -13.22
N ILE A 42 -1.41 9.82 -12.00
CA ILE A 42 0.00 9.73 -11.66
C ILE A 42 0.16 8.65 -10.59
N VAL A 43 1.12 7.75 -10.76
CA VAL A 43 1.45 6.73 -9.76
C VAL A 43 2.89 6.91 -9.32
N LYS A 44 3.09 7.04 -8.02
CA LYS A 44 4.43 7.06 -7.41
C LYS A 44 4.61 5.79 -6.59
N GLY A 45 5.84 5.31 -6.53
CA GLY A 45 6.19 4.15 -5.71
C GLY A 45 7.35 4.49 -4.78
N ILE A 46 7.36 3.85 -3.61
CA ILE A 46 8.46 3.95 -2.66
C ILE A 46 8.79 2.54 -2.14
N ASP A 47 10.09 2.26 -2.05
CA ASP A 47 10.60 1.03 -1.45
C ASP A 47 11.95 1.32 -0.80
N TYR A 48 12.24 0.69 0.32
CA TYR A 48 13.53 0.88 0.99
C TYR A 48 14.67 0.15 0.28
N SER A 49 14.36 -0.87 -0.54
CA SER A 49 15.34 -1.67 -1.26
C SER A 49 15.75 -1.01 -2.57
N PRO A 50 17.04 -0.67 -2.76
CA PRO A 50 17.51 -0.10 -4.02
C PRO A 50 17.34 -1.06 -5.20
N VAL A 51 17.45 -2.37 -4.98
CA VAL A 51 17.22 -3.40 -6.00
C VAL A 51 15.78 -3.39 -6.47
N SER A 52 14.82 -3.31 -5.54
CA SER A 52 13.39 -3.22 -5.86
C SER A 52 13.08 -1.94 -6.65
N VAL A 53 13.64 -0.82 -6.23
CA VAL A 53 13.45 0.47 -6.91
C VAL A 53 13.92 0.40 -8.37
N GLU A 54 15.11 -0.14 -8.62
CA GLU A 54 15.65 -0.27 -9.99
C GLU A 54 14.78 -1.19 -10.84
N LYS A 55 14.32 -2.31 -10.29
CA LYS A 55 13.41 -3.22 -10.98
C LYS A 55 12.07 -2.55 -11.30
N SER A 56 11.50 -1.83 -10.33
CA SER A 56 10.26 -1.07 -10.53
C SER A 56 10.38 -0.03 -11.64
N LYS A 57 11.50 0.70 -11.69
CA LYS A 57 11.77 1.69 -12.74
C LYS A 57 11.83 1.04 -14.11
N LYS A 58 12.47 -0.11 -14.22
CA LYS A 58 12.60 -0.84 -15.48
C LYS A 58 11.25 -1.32 -15.99
N VAL A 59 10.44 -1.91 -15.12
CA VAL A 59 9.11 -2.42 -15.46
C VAL A 59 8.18 -1.29 -15.91
N ASN A 60 8.34 -0.09 -15.36
CA ASN A 60 7.45 1.05 -15.61
C ASN A 60 8.13 2.19 -16.39
N GLU A 61 9.18 1.87 -17.16
CA GLU A 61 10.00 2.88 -17.85
C GLU A 61 9.20 3.75 -18.83
N ALA A 62 8.22 3.19 -19.51
CA ALA A 62 7.37 3.94 -20.45
C ALA A 62 6.56 5.02 -19.71
N ALA A 63 5.92 4.67 -18.61
CA ALA A 63 5.15 5.62 -17.80
C ALA A 63 6.05 6.67 -17.14
N ILE A 64 7.27 6.30 -16.76
CA ILE A 64 8.28 7.25 -16.25
C ILE A 64 8.64 8.26 -17.34
N ALA A 65 8.89 7.79 -18.56
CA ALA A 65 9.21 8.66 -19.69
C ALA A 65 8.06 9.62 -20.04
N GLU A 66 6.81 9.19 -19.84
CA GLU A 66 5.62 10.00 -20.05
C GLU A 66 5.35 11.00 -18.90
N GLY A 67 6.11 10.94 -17.83
CA GLY A 67 5.91 11.77 -16.63
C GLY A 67 4.76 11.32 -15.73
N ARG A 68 4.25 10.09 -15.90
CA ARG A 68 3.13 9.55 -15.11
C ARG A 68 3.56 8.67 -13.95
N CYS A 69 4.84 8.33 -13.86
CA CYS A 69 5.35 7.45 -12.82
C CYS A 69 6.66 7.97 -12.27
N THR A 70 6.83 7.84 -10.96
CA THR A 70 8.10 8.10 -10.25
C THR A 70 8.30 6.99 -9.24
N VAL A 71 9.50 6.44 -9.14
CA VAL A 71 9.85 5.43 -8.14
C VAL A 71 11.04 5.92 -7.35
N LEU A 72 10.92 5.93 -6.02
CA LEU A 72 11.93 6.46 -5.11
C LEU A 72 12.34 5.43 -4.07
N GLN A 73 13.59 5.46 -3.67
CA GLN A 73 14.06 4.73 -2.50
C GLN A 73 13.72 5.54 -1.24
N GLY A 74 13.17 4.88 -0.23
CA GLY A 74 12.87 5.53 1.04
C GLY A 74 12.05 4.67 1.97
N SER A 75 11.84 5.16 3.18
CA SER A 75 11.06 4.51 4.23
C SER A 75 9.66 5.10 4.28
N VAL A 76 8.66 4.23 4.50
CA VAL A 76 7.28 4.68 4.74
C VAL A 76 7.16 5.48 6.04
N ALA A 77 8.07 5.25 6.99
CA ALA A 77 8.08 5.98 8.26
C ALA A 77 8.49 7.45 8.14
N ASP A 78 9.13 7.82 7.03
CA ASP A 78 9.62 9.18 6.80
C ASP A 78 9.69 9.44 5.30
N MET A 79 8.58 9.88 4.72
CA MET A 79 8.45 10.08 3.28
C MET A 79 8.70 11.53 2.88
N ILE A 80 9.38 11.72 1.73
CA ILE A 80 9.68 13.06 1.22
C ILE A 80 8.50 13.76 0.56
N PHE A 81 7.38 13.05 0.38
CA PHE A 81 6.21 13.61 -0.31
C PHE A 81 5.53 14.70 0.51
N ALA A 82 4.94 15.67 -0.19
CA ALA A 82 4.13 16.70 0.43
C ALA A 82 2.87 16.10 1.08
N GLY A 83 2.37 16.76 2.12
CA GLY A 83 1.08 16.42 2.71
C GLY A 83 -0.08 16.71 1.74
N ASP A 84 -1.20 16.04 1.96
CA ASP A 84 -2.45 16.26 1.21
C ASP A 84 -2.28 16.20 -0.31
N TRP A 85 -1.49 15.23 -0.79
CA TRP A 85 -1.17 15.15 -2.22
C TRP A 85 -1.79 13.95 -2.94
N PHE A 86 -1.92 12.80 -2.27
CA PHE A 86 -2.41 11.58 -2.90
C PHE A 86 -3.91 11.36 -2.67
N ASP A 87 -4.61 10.93 -3.72
CA ASP A 87 -5.99 10.48 -3.62
C ASP A 87 -6.10 9.10 -2.99
N ALA A 88 -5.09 8.26 -3.21
CA ALA A 88 -5.02 6.91 -2.65
C ALA A 88 -3.59 6.50 -2.34
N VAL A 89 -3.44 5.66 -1.33
CA VAL A 89 -2.19 4.96 -0.99
C VAL A 89 -2.50 3.47 -0.94
N THR A 90 -1.65 2.66 -1.56
CA THR A 90 -1.78 1.21 -1.56
C THR A 90 -0.57 0.55 -0.90
N ALA A 91 -0.79 -0.59 -0.27
CA ALA A 91 0.26 -1.41 0.33
C ALA A 91 -0.09 -2.89 0.10
N PHE A 92 0.61 -3.54 -0.83
CA PHE A 92 0.39 -4.93 -1.20
C PHE A 92 1.51 -5.81 -0.67
N GLU A 93 1.20 -6.74 0.23
CA GLU A 93 2.17 -7.71 0.76
C GLU A 93 3.41 -7.05 1.37
N THR A 94 3.27 -5.92 2.04
CA THR A 94 4.43 -5.14 2.50
C THR A 94 4.36 -4.67 3.96
N VAL A 95 3.17 -4.48 4.51
CA VAL A 95 2.99 -4.00 5.89
C VAL A 95 3.68 -4.92 6.91
N TYR A 96 3.84 -6.19 6.58
CA TYR A 96 4.57 -7.17 7.38
C TYR A 96 5.98 -6.70 7.79
N PHE A 97 6.60 -5.85 6.97
CA PHE A 97 8.01 -5.45 7.08
C PHE A 97 8.18 -3.97 7.47
N TRP A 98 7.09 -3.24 7.66
CA TRP A 98 7.18 -1.82 7.98
C TRP A 98 7.76 -1.62 9.40
N PRO A 99 8.75 -0.73 9.57
CA PRO A 99 9.21 -0.35 10.89
C PRO A 99 8.19 0.57 11.55
N ASP A 100 8.13 0.60 12.88
CA ASP A 100 7.30 1.56 13.63
C ASP A 100 5.93 1.81 12.97
N LEU A 101 5.06 0.80 13.04
CA LEU A 101 3.79 0.82 12.32
C LEU A 101 2.94 2.06 12.61
N PRO A 102 2.82 2.55 13.87
CA PRO A 102 2.11 3.79 14.14
C PRO A 102 2.67 4.99 13.36
N GLN A 103 4.00 5.13 13.28
CA GLN A 103 4.63 6.21 12.53
C GLN A 103 4.39 6.08 11.03
N CYS A 104 4.48 4.87 10.49
CA CYS A 104 4.19 4.61 9.08
C CYS A 104 2.75 5.05 8.73
N PHE A 105 1.78 4.70 9.55
CA PHE A 105 0.39 5.09 9.29
C PHE A 105 0.16 6.59 9.48
N ARG A 106 0.87 7.26 10.38
CA ARG A 106 0.83 8.72 10.47
C ARG A 106 1.36 9.38 9.20
N GLU A 107 2.45 8.85 8.63
CA GLU A 107 3.00 9.34 7.38
C GLU A 107 2.06 9.11 6.19
N VAL A 108 1.44 7.94 6.11
CA VAL A 108 0.42 7.66 5.09
C VAL A 108 -0.76 8.64 5.23
N TYR A 109 -1.22 8.85 6.46
CA TYR A 109 -2.30 9.82 6.74
C TYR A 109 -1.92 11.23 6.29
N ARG A 110 -0.68 11.65 6.59
CA ARG A 110 -0.18 12.98 6.21
C ARG A 110 -0.21 13.20 4.70
N VAL A 111 0.27 12.23 3.91
CA VAL A 111 0.40 12.40 2.46
C VAL A 111 -0.92 12.24 1.71
N LEU A 112 -1.95 11.64 2.32
CA LEU A 112 -3.28 11.54 1.74
C LEU A 112 -4.00 12.88 1.77
N LYS A 113 -4.75 13.18 0.71
CA LYS A 113 -5.72 14.27 0.71
C LYS A 113 -6.86 13.95 1.67
N PRO A 114 -7.53 14.98 2.26
CA PRO A 114 -8.80 14.75 2.96
C PRO A 114 -9.76 13.94 2.08
N GLY A 115 -10.38 12.91 2.66
CA GLY A 115 -11.23 11.96 1.92
C GLY A 115 -10.48 10.88 1.16
N GLY A 116 -9.15 10.94 1.10
CA GLY A 116 -8.32 9.94 0.44
C GLY A 116 -8.33 8.59 1.14
N THR A 117 -7.96 7.54 0.42
CA THR A 117 -8.10 6.15 0.84
C THR A 117 -6.75 5.45 0.96
N LEU A 118 -6.55 4.72 2.06
CA LEU A 118 -5.50 3.72 2.19
C LEU A 118 -6.09 2.34 1.97
N LEU A 119 -5.44 1.53 1.12
CA LEU A 119 -5.77 0.13 0.90
C LEU A 119 -4.58 -0.74 1.24
N ILE A 120 -4.75 -1.65 2.21
CA ILE A 120 -3.77 -2.67 2.59
C ILE A 120 -4.29 -4.02 2.11
N CYS A 121 -3.47 -4.79 1.39
CA CYS A 121 -3.86 -6.09 0.89
C CYS A 121 -2.77 -7.13 1.19
N ASN A 122 -3.13 -8.17 1.94
CA ASN A 122 -2.21 -9.19 2.43
C ASN A 122 -2.76 -10.61 2.17
N GLU A 123 -1.89 -11.54 1.78
CA GLU A 123 -2.24 -12.96 1.72
C GLU A 123 -2.41 -13.55 3.12
N SER A 124 -1.60 -13.09 4.08
CA SER A 124 -1.56 -13.60 5.45
C SER A 124 -2.33 -12.67 6.39
N ASN A 125 -3.18 -13.26 7.22
CA ASN A 125 -4.08 -12.53 8.12
C ASN A 125 -3.89 -12.87 9.60
N GLY A 126 -2.93 -13.77 9.93
CA GLY A 126 -2.65 -14.18 11.30
C GLY A 126 -3.56 -15.28 11.85
N ASP A 127 -4.55 -15.75 11.07
CA ASP A 127 -5.56 -16.70 11.55
C ASP A 127 -5.12 -18.17 11.40
N THR A 128 -3.97 -18.45 10.78
CA THR A 128 -3.54 -19.83 10.47
C THR A 128 -2.15 -20.15 11.03
N ASP A 129 -1.91 -21.45 11.27
CA ASP A 129 -0.58 -21.95 11.67
C ASP A 129 0.47 -21.74 10.57
N LYS A 130 0.05 -21.65 9.30
CA LYS A 130 0.91 -21.31 8.18
C LYS A 130 1.51 -19.91 8.34
N ASP A 131 0.73 -18.98 8.82
CA ASP A 131 1.17 -17.60 9.04
C ASP A 131 2.24 -17.52 10.14
N LYS A 132 2.08 -18.31 11.20
CA LYS A 132 3.07 -18.42 12.27
C LYS A 132 4.42 -18.93 11.76
N LYS A 133 4.39 -19.92 10.84
CA LYS A 133 5.61 -20.46 10.22
C LYS A 133 6.36 -19.41 9.40
N TRP A 134 5.64 -18.56 8.70
CA TRP A 134 6.27 -17.48 7.91
C TRP A 134 7.02 -16.49 8.80
N THR A 135 6.48 -16.12 9.95
CA THR A 135 7.15 -15.21 10.89
C THR A 135 8.40 -15.83 11.50
N GLU A 136 8.43 -17.15 11.65
CA GLU A 136 9.62 -17.89 12.14
C GLU A 136 10.71 -17.99 11.07
N ILE A 137 10.33 -18.12 9.78
CA ILE A 137 11.25 -18.32 8.67
C ILE A 137 11.85 -16.99 8.19
N ILE A 138 11.02 -15.94 8.12
CA ILE A 138 11.42 -14.63 7.60
C ILE A 138 11.63 -13.67 8.77
N GLY A 139 12.88 -13.33 9.05
CA GLY A 139 13.22 -12.34 10.08
C GLY A 139 12.67 -10.96 9.75
N GLY A 140 12.14 -10.25 10.76
CA GLY A 140 11.58 -8.92 10.60
C GLY A 140 10.18 -8.88 10.04
N MET A 141 9.55 -10.04 9.81
CA MET A 141 8.17 -10.11 9.34
C MET A 141 7.21 -10.20 10.54
N THR A 142 6.18 -9.34 10.55
CA THR A 142 5.08 -9.41 11.50
C THR A 142 3.76 -9.48 10.73
N ILE A 143 2.92 -10.47 11.08
CA ILE A 143 1.61 -10.65 10.47
C ILE A 143 0.56 -10.06 11.40
N TYR A 144 -0.25 -9.16 10.86
CA TYR A 144 -1.32 -8.48 11.59
C TYR A 144 -2.67 -9.02 11.16
N SER A 145 -3.60 -9.17 12.12
CA SER A 145 -5.00 -9.45 11.81
C SER A 145 -5.69 -8.19 11.27
N GLY A 146 -6.85 -8.37 10.67
CA GLY A 146 -7.67 -7.24 10.22
C GLY A 146 -8.05 -6.31 11.38
N ASP A 147 -8.40 -6.88 12.54
CA ASP A 147 -8.76 -6.09 13.72
C ASP A 147 -7.57 -5.30 14.29
N GLU A 148 -6.38 -5.90 14.29
CA GLU A 148 -5.16 -5.19 14.69
C GLU A 148 -4.85 -4.02 13.76
N LEU A 149 -4.92 -4.24 12.45
CA LEU A 149 -4.71 -3.18 11.47
C LEU A 149 -5.76 -2.06 11.62
N LYS A 150 -7.02 -2.43 11.82
CA LYS A 150 -8.09 -1.45 12.07
C LYS A 150 -7.77 -0.56 13.27
N THR A 151 -7.32 -1.15 14.37
CA THR A 151 -6.93 -0.40 15.56
C THR A 151 -5.77 0.56 15.28
N PHE A 152 -4.73 0.09 14.58
CA PHE A 152 -3.62 0.95 14.19
C PHE A 152 -4.07 2.12 13.31
N LEU A 153 -4.94 1.85 12.35
CA LEU A 153 -5.46 2.90 11.45
C LEU A 153 -6.29 3.93 12.20
N GLU A 154 -7.21 3.47 13.06
CA GLU A 154 -8.05 4.37 13.85
C GLU A 154 -7.21 5.24 14.80
N ASN A 155 -6.17 4.67 15.41
CA ASN A 155 -5.23 5.41 16.25
C ASN A 155 -4.43 6.45 15.46
N ALA A 156 -4.22 6.24 14.17
CA ALA A 156 -3.56 7.21 13.29
C ALA A 156 -4.50 8.28 12.74
N GLY A 157 -5.80 8.17 13.01
CA GLY A 157 -6.81 9.15 12.60
C GLY A 157 -7.74 8.70 11.48
N PHE A 158 -7.52 7.53 10.89
CA PHE A 158 -8.38 7.01 9.82
C PHE A 158 -9.79 6.73 10.31
N CYS A 159 -10.77 6.92 9.44
CA CYS A 159 -12.17 6.61 9.67
C CYS A 159 -12.71 5.65 8.61
N ASN A 160 -13.95 5.19 8.79
CA ASN A 160 -14.62 4.27 7.87
C ASN A 160 -13.79 3.04 7.52
N VAL A 161 -13.11 2.47 8.51
CA VAL A 161 -12.25 1.32 8.29
C VAL A 161 -13.10 0.09 7.96
N GLN A 162 -12.81 -0.53 6.81
CA GLN A 162 -13.49 -1.74 6.33
C GLN A 162 -12.49 -2.89 6.25
N ILE A 163 -12.95 -4.08 6.60
CA ILE A 163 -12.17 -5.31 6.55
C ILE A 163 -12.86 -6.29 5.61
N HIS A 164 -12.14 -6.72 4.58
CA HIS A 164 -12.61 -7.73 3.63
C HIS A 164 -11.71 -8.96 3.69
N LYS A 165 -12.32 -10.13 3.72
CA LYS A 165 -11.62 -11.42 3.65
C LYS A 165 -12.30 -12.28 2.58
N ASN A 166 -11.55 -13.20 2.00
CA ASN A 166 -12.11 -14.18 1.08
C ASN A 166 -11.87 -15.62 1.56
N LYS A 167 -12.33 -16.60 0.77
CA LYS A 167 -12.18 -18.04 1.10
C LYS A 167 -10.73 -18.49 1.17
N MET A 168 -9.82 -17.79 0.52
CA MET A 168 -8.38 -18.07 0.55
C MET A 168 -7.70 -17.54 1.81
N GLY A 169 -8.42 -16.78 2.63
CA GLY A 169 -7.87 -16.12 3.80
C GLY A 169 -7.14 -14.82 3.48
N TRP A 170 -7.28 -14.30 2.26
CA TRP A 170 -6.70 -13.01 1.90
C TRP A 170 -7.43 -11.88 2.62
N LEU A 171 -6.67 -10.87 3.00
CA LEU A 171 -7.13 -9.75 3.80
C LEU A 171 -6.98 -8.45 3.02
N CYS A 172 -8.03 -7.64 3.00
CA CYS A 172 -7.99 -6.27 2.50
C CYS A 172 -8.56 -5.35 3.57
N VAL A 173 -7.78 -4.37 3.99
CA VAL A 173 -8.21 -3.36 4.97
C VAL A 173 -8.15 -2.00 4.31
N ILE A 174 -9.25 -1.26 4.41
CA ILE A 174 -9.39 0.06 3.80
C ILE A 174 -9.70 1.07 4.91
N GLY A 175 -9.01 2.21 4.86
CA GLY A 175 -9.31 3.33 5.74
C GLY A 175 -9.33 4.63 4.96
N GLN A 176 -10.04 5.62 5.47
CA GLN A 176 -10.15 6.93 4.84
C GLN A 176 -9.59 8.01 5.74
N LYS A 177 -8.90 8.98 5.14
CA LYS A 177 -8.56 10.22 5.83
C LYS A 177 -9.83 11.06 5.97
N ARG A 178 -10.04 11.60 7.16
CA ARG A 178 -11.19 12.48 7.40
C ARG A 178 -11.17 13.67 6.45
N GLU A 179 -12.35 14.15 6.05
CA GLU A 179 -12.47 15.24 5.09
C GLU A 179 -12.12 16.62 5.68
N GLU A 180 -11.90 16.66 6.99
CA GLU A 180 -11.47 17.89 7.68
C GLU A 180 -10.08 17.75 8.31
#